data_52a73ca9710674958e5bfc3564cd0a17
#
_entry.id   52a73ca9710674958e5bfc3564cd0a17
#
_cell.length_a   1.000
_cell.length_b   1.000
_cell.length_c   1.000
_cell.angle_alpha   90.00
_cell.angle_beta   90.00
_cell.angle_gamma   90.00
#
_symmetry.space_group_name_H-M   'P 1'
#
loop_
_entity.id
_entity.type
_entity.pdbx_description
1 polymer ?
#
loop_
_entity_poly.entity_id
_entity_poly.type
_entity_poly.pdbx_seq_one_letter_code
_entity_poly.pdbx_strand_id
1 'polypeptide(L)'
;RLQRIILLLVLAFYSLVLCAQFVDYERITPHPRLLLTQGGEEAVKKSIATFPSLLKVHKRILEESDEILIQQMAERVMEGKRLLSVSRLALKRIFYLSYAYRMTKEEKYAYRATQEMLSVSRFPDWNPSHFLDVGEMVLALSIGYDWLYEYLESEIRSIVRDAIVEKGLDAAAPDEWFYRAASNWNSVCNGGLLYGALAVFEDVPDKAKKIIERCLLTNPKALSAYGPDGGYPEGFHYWGYGTSFQVLLIAALESALGTDAGLSEYPGFLKSARFMEFMTAPSGEYFNFSDAVNGVRCNMMMFWFAKKMGDLSLLWLENQYLENPSVSFAEDRLLPCLLIFCAHQDLSNIQPPSCHFWHNGGKTPVFIYRGGWNSKEDSYLAVKGGSPLTSHAHMDAGSFIYEREGIRWAIDLGMQNYLSLESRGINLWDQSQEGQRWGVFRLGNMAHNTLTINNKRHLVNSYASINRIYKSEDKKGVEVDLTSVFADDMEKVVRIIYLNEEDDLIVKDELVTGEKEALVTWIMVTPAEARIVGRNQIELAKDGHRMLLTVTAPGDVEMKLWSNEPTHVFDEPNPGSMRVGFETYLPANRRNFCLLYTSDAADE
;
A
#
# COMPACT_ATOMS: atom_id res chain seq x y z
N ARG A 1 -39.41 -5.92 18.98
CA ARG A 1 -38.39 -5.03 18.37
C ARG A 1 -37.14 -5.83 17.95
N LEU A 2 -36.58 -6.66 18.84
CA LEU A 2 -35.36 -7.48 18.55
C LEU A 2 -35.59 -8.45 17.39
N GLN A 3 -36.72 -9.13 17.31
CA GLN A 3 -37.06 -10.03 16.19
C GLN A 3 -37.21 -9.30 14.85
N ARG A 4 -37.69 -8.05 14.83
CA ARG A 4 -37.75 -7.24 13.61
C ARG A 4 -36.37 -6.77 13.17
N ILE A 5 -35.49 -6.48 14.12
CA ILE A 5 -34.08 -6.12 13.81
C ILE A 5 -33.33 -7.32 13.28
N ILE A 6 -33.50 -8.51 13.89
CA ILE A 6 -32.88 -9.75 13.40
C ILE A 6 -33.43 -10.11 12.02
N LEU A 7 -34.74 -9.95 11.77
CA LEU A 7 -35.33 -10.21 10.45
C LEU A 7 -34.85 -9.23 9.39
N LEU A 8 -34.66 -7.95 9.75
CA LEU A 8 -34.08 -6.94 8.86
C LEU A 8 -32.59 -7.20 8.58
N LEU A 9 -31.82 -7.64 9.57
CA LEU A 9 -30.42 -8.04 9.40
C LEU A 9 -30.31 -9.32 8.58
N VAL A 10 -31.20 -10.28 8.77
CA VAL A 10 -31.26 -11.52 7.97
C VAL A 10 -31.71 -11.20 6.54
N LEU A 11 -32.68 -10.32 6.34
CA LEU A 11 -33.10 -9.88 5.00
C LEU A 11 -32.04 -9.01 4.31
N ALA A 12 -31.33 -8.15 5.07
CA ALA A 12 -30.16 -7.41 4.55
C ALA A 12 -28.99 -8.34 4.22
N PHE A 13 -28.75 -9.37 5.05
CA PHE A 13 -27.75 -10.39 4.79
C PHE A 13 -28.15 -11.29 3.59
N TYR A 14 -29.43 -11.65 3.47
CA TYR A 14 -29.97 -12.37 2.30
C TYR A 14 -29.97 -11.50 1.04
N SER A 15 -30.23 -10.20 1.13
CA SER A 15 -30.10 -9.30 -0.02
C SER A 15 -28.65 -9.06 -0.42
N LEU A 16 -27.71 -9.04 0.53
CA LEU A 16 -26.26 -9.04 0.26
C LEU A 16 -25.76 -10.37 -0.33
N VAL A 17 -26.31 -11.50 0.09
CA VAL A 17 -25.98 -12.83 -0.44
C VAL A 17 -26.70 -13.11 -1.77
N LEU A 18 -27.88 -12.53 -2.00
CA LEU A 18 -28.59 -12.57 -3.31
C LEU A 18 -28.04 -11.55 -4.32
N CYS A 19 -27.27 -10.56 -3.88
CA CYS A 19 -26.44 -9.73 -4.73
C CYS A 19 -25.13 -10.39 -5.18
N ALA A 20 -24.83 -11.63 -4.78
CA ALA A 20 -23.90 -12.54 -5.47
C ALA A 20 -24.57 -13.05 -6.77
N GLN A 21 -24.67 -12.25 -7.65
CA GLN A 21 -25.42 -11.86 -8.78
C GLN A 21 -25.21 -12.84 -9.90
N PHE A 22 -26.29 -13.16 -10.51
CA PHE A 22 -26.31 -13.76 -11.84
C PHE A 22 -25.52 -12.88 -12.80
N VAL A 23 -24.28 -13.24 -13.05
CA VAL A 23 -23.54 -12.69 -14.17
C VAL A 23 -24.17 -13.22 -15.43
N ASP A 24 -24.62 -12.34 -16.28
CA ASP A 24 -25.17 -12.68 -17.58
C ASP A 24 -24.03 -12.90 -18.59
N TYR A 25 -23.62 -14.15 -18.75
CA TYR A 25 -22.53 -14.53 -19.65
C TYR A 25 -22.86 -14.36 -21.15
N GLU A 26 -24.12 -14.12 -21.50
CA GLU A 26 -24.50 -13.79 -22.88
C GLU A 26 -24.06 -12.38 -23.26
N ARG A 27 -23.71 -11.55 -22.27
CA ARG A 27 -23.17 -10.21 -22.49
C ARG A 27 -21.67 -10.15 -22.71
N ILE A 28 -20.97 -11.27 -22.65
CA ILE A 28 -19.54 -11.27 -22.93
C ILE A 28 -19.27 -10.65 -24.30
N THR A 29 -18.47 -9.57 -24.28
CA THR A 29 -18.10 -8.86 -25.50
C THR A 29 -17.06 -9.66 -26.29
N PRO A 30 -16.97 -9.49 -27.64
CA PRO A 30 -15.87 -10.03 -28.44
C PRO A 30 -14.51 -9.49 -28.02
N HIS A 31 -13.44 -10.17 -28.42
CA HIS A 31 -12.07 -9.65 -28.26
C HIS A 31 -11.82 -8.38 -29.12
N PRO A 32 -11.04 -7.43 -28.62
CA PRO A 32 -10.50 -7.31 -27.27
C PRO A 32 -11.56 -6.80 -26.27
N ARG A 33 -11.65 -7.46 -25.13
CA ARG A 33 -12.65 -7.19 -24.09
C ARG A 33 -12.08 -6.73 -22.75
N LEU A 34 -10.80 -6.94 -22.51
CA LEU A 34 -10.15 -6.65 -21.23
C LEU A 34 -9.59 -5.23 -21.20
N LEU A 35 -10.05 -4.40 -20.26
CA LEU A 35 -9.63 -3.01 -20.03
C LEU A 35 -9.88 -2.05 -21.19
N LEU A 36 -9.21 -2.27 -22.32
CA LEU A 36 -9.32 -1.44 -23.54
C LEU A 36 -10.05 -2.23 -24.60
N THR A 37 -11.34 -2.02 -24.73
CA THR A 37 -12.20 -2.69 -25.70
C THR A 37 -11.96 -2.17 -27.12
N GLN A 38 -12.58 -2.77 -28.11
CA GLN A 38 -12.47 -2.34 -29.51
C GLN A 38 -12.92 -0.88 -29.68
N GLY A 39 -12.10 -0.08 -30.32
CA GLY A 39 -12.36 1.35 -30.55
C GLY A 39 -12.04 2.26 -29.38
N GLY A 40 -11.69 1.73 -28.20
CA GLY A 40 -11.29 2.50 -27.03
C GLY A 40 -10.02 3.32 -27.24
N GLU A 41 -9.19 2.93 -28.22
CA GLU A 41 -7.95 3.64 -28.58
C GLU A 41 -8.18 5.11 -28.95
N GLU A 42 -9.30 5.42 -29.58
CA GLU A 42 -9.59 6.79 -30.03
C GLU A 42 -9.78 7.75 -28.85
N ALA A 43 -10.42 7.28 -27.76
CA ALA A 43 -10.55 8.09 -26.55
C ALA A 43 -9.19 8.31 -25.86
N VAL A 44 -8.34 7.27 -25.82
CA VAL A 44 -6.97 7.37 -25.28
C VAL A 44 -6.14 8.33 -26.11
N LYS A 45 -6.15 8.24 -27.44
CA LYS A 45 -5.45 9.14 -28.36
C LYS A 45 -5.89 10.59 -28.19
N LYS A 46 -7.19 10.82 -28.03
CA LYS A 46 -7.74 12.16 -27.78
C LYS A 46 -7.19 12.74 -26.47
N SER A 47 -7.18 11.96 -25.40
CA SER A 47 -6.64 12.41 -24.11
C SER A 47 -5.14 12.70 -24.20
N ILE A 48 -4.35 11.86 -24.86
CA ILE A 48 -2.92 12.07 -25.12
C ILE A 48 -2.67 13.35 -25.93
N ALA A 49 -3.48 13.62 -26.92
CA ALA A 49 -3.35 14.83 -27.75
C ALA A 49 -3.74 16.11 -26.98
N THR A 50 -4.61 15.98 -25.97
CA THR A 50 -5.12 17.12 -25.19
C THR A 50 -4.18 17.50 -24.04
N PHE A 51 -3.59 16.50 -23.35
CA PHE A 51 -2.83 16.72 -22.12
C PHE A 51 -1.35 16.36 -22.30
N PRO A 52 -0.42 17.34 -22.23
CA PRO A 52 1.03 17.10 -22.41
C PRO A 52 1.61 16.08 -21.42
N SER A 53 1.10 16.02 -20.20
CA SER A 53 1.51 15.03 -19.19
C SER A 53 1.19 13.60 -19.64
N LEU A 54 0.04 13.36 -20.24
CA LEU A 54 -0.34 12.05 -20.79
C LEU A 54 0.48 11.71 -22.04
N LEU A 55 0.81 12.69 -22.87
CA LEU A 55 1.71 12.50 -24.00
C LEU A 55 3.11 12.06 -23.54
N LYS A 56 3.62 12.63 -22.45
CA LYS A 56 4.89 12.21 -21.82
C LYS A 56 4.85 10.74 -21.42
N VAL A 57 3.78 10.30 -20.76
CA VAL A 57 3.58 8.90 -20.36
C VAL A 57 3.50 7.98 -21.58
N HIS A 58 2.71 8.37 -22.59
CA HIS A 58 2.58 7.60 -23.84
C HIS A 58 3.94 7.41 -24.53
N LYS A 59 4.72 8.49 -24.70
CA LYS A 59 6.05 8.42 -25.29
C LYS A 59 6.96 7.49 -24.48
N ARG A 60 6.91 7.57 -23.16
CA ARG A 60 7.73 6.67 -22.31
C ARG A 60 7.38 5.21 -22.50
N ILE A 61 6.08 4.86 -22.64
CA ILE A 61 5.67 3.47 -22.94
C ILE A 61 6.23 3.03 -24.30
N LEU A 62 6.20 3.89 -25.34
CA LEU A 62 6.74 3.55 -26.65
C LEU A 62 8.27 3.39 -26.62
N GLU A 63 9.00 4.28 -25.95
CA GLU A 63 10.45 4.18 -25.74
C GLU A 63 10.83 2.86 -25.07
N GLU A 64 10.18 2.51 -23.95
CA GLU A 64 10.39 1.22 -23.28
C GLU A 64 10.04 0.04 -24.19
N SER A 65 8.96 0.17 -24.98
CA SER A 65 8.60 -0.89 -25.95
C SER A 65 9.68 -1.08 -27.02
N ASP A 66 10.30 -0.01 -27.50
CA ASP A 66 11.44 -0.09 -28.44
C ASP A 66 12.68 -0.72 -27.76
N GLU A 67 12.96 -0.38 -26.52
CA GLU A 67 14.03 -1.00 -25.73
C GLU A 67 13.80 -2.52 -25.55
N ILE A 68 12.56 -2.94 -25.29
CA ILE A 68 12.21 -4.36 -25.12
C ILE A 68 12.45 -5.15 -26.41
N LEU A 69 12.35 -4.54 -27.61
CA LEU A 69 12.55 -5.25 -28.89
C LEU A 69 13.92 -5.94 -28.98
N ILE A 70 14.94 -5.38 -28.34
CA ILE A 70 16.34 -5.86 -28.41
C ILE A 70 16.78 -6.59 -27.14
N GLN A 71 15.94 -6.68 -26.11
CA GLN A 71 16.28 -7.38 -24.87
C GLN A 71 16.15 -8.90 -25.03
N GLN A 72 16.86 -9.66 -24.19
CA GLN A 72 16.69 -11.11 -24.08
C GLN A 72 15.27 -11.44 -23.60
N MET A 73 14.71 -12.56 -24.09
CA MET A 73 13.41 -13.06 -23.64
C MET A 73 13.40 -13.34 -22.14
N ALA A 74 12.22 -13.28 -21.53
CA ALA A 74 12.06 -13.69 -20.16
C ALA A 74 12.44 -15.18 -19.98
N GLU A 75 13.30 -15.46 -19.00
CA GLU A 75 13.73 -16.80 -18.62
C GLU A 75 13.20 -17.16 -17.25
N ARG A 76 12.97 -18.46 -16.99
CA ARG A 76 12.49 -18.96 -15.70
C ARG A 76 13.62 -18.97 -14.67
N VAL A 77 13.79 -17.86 -13.97
CA VAL A 77 14.78 -17.71 -12.90
C VAL A 77 14.07 -17.50 -11.57
N MET A 78 14.35 -18.37 -10.61
CA MET A 78 13.79 -18.28 -9.26
C MET A 78 14.64 -17.37 -8.38
N GLU A 79 14.01 -16.47 -7.64
CA GLU A 79 14.61 -15.70 -6.54
C GLU A 79 14.12 -16.28 -5.20
N GLY A 80 14.96 -17.10 -4.58
CA GLY A 80 14.55 -17.88 -3.44
C GLY A 80 13.40 -18.84 -3.80
N LYS A 81 12.22 -18.64 -3.20
CA LYS A 81 11.00 -19.42 -3.46
C LYS A 81 10.06 -18.79 -4.49
N ARG A 82 10.46 -17.67 -5.11
CA ARG A 82 9.57 -16.81 -5.92
C ARG A 82 10.00 -16.76 -7.38
N LEU A 83 9.03 -16.80 -8.28
CA LEU A 83 9.17 -16.48 -9.70
C LEU A 83 8.64 -15.04 -9.99
N LEU A 84 8.30 -14.29 -8.94
CA LEU A 84 7.51 -13.07 -9.02
C LEU A 84 8.16 -11.96 -9.87
N SER A 85 9.47 -11.81 -9.80
CA SER A 85 10.23 -10.86 -10.64
C SER A 85 10.06 -11.17 -12.13
N VAL A 86 10.11 -12.46 -12.50
CA VAL A 86 9.93 -12.90 -13.89
C VAL A 86 8.48 -12.71 -14.34
N SER A 87 7.50 -13.02 -13.50
CA SER A 87 6.08 -12.82 -13.82
C SER A 87 5.77 -11.33 -14.02
N ARG A 88 6.32 -10.46 -13.19
CA ARG A 88 6.20 -9.00 -13.33
C ARG A 88 6.90 -8.45 -14.56
N LEU A 89 8.06 -9.00 -14.91
CA LEU A 89 8.77 -8.65 -16.14
C LEU A 89 7.94 -9.03 -17.37
N ALA A 90 7.38 -10.24 -17.39
CA ALA A 90 6.50 -10.70 -18.47
C ALA A 90 5.25 -9.79 -18.59
N LEU A 91 4.62 -9.45 -17.46
CA LEU A 91 3.47 -8.54 -17.45
C LEU A 91 3.85 -7.16 -18.02
N LYS A 92 4.95 -6.55 -17.57
CA LYS A 92 5.42 -5.27 -18.12
C LYS A 92 5.60 -5.35 -19.62
N ARG A 93 6.38 -6.31 -20.10
CA ARG A 93 6.73 -6.44 -21.51
C ARG A 93 5.53 -6.69 -22.40
N ILE A 94 4.70 -7.67 -22.06
CA ILE A 94 3.53 -8.03 -22.85
C ILE A 94 2.54 -6.87 -22.86
N PHE A 95 2.29 -6.23 -21.73
CA PHE A 95 1.33 -5.13 -21.63
C PHE A 95 1.80 -3.90 -22.43
N TYR A 96 3.07 -3.49 -22.28
CA TYR A 96 3.64 -2.34 -23.01
C TYR A 96 3.64 -2.57 -24.52
N LEU A 97 4.11 -3.73 -24.96
CA LEU A 97 4.16 -4.09 -26.38
C LEU A 97 2.76 -4.18 -27.01
N SER A 98 1.81 -4.81 -26.30
CA SER A 98 0.42 -4.91 -26.76
C SER A 98 -0.23 -3.53 -26.83
N TYR A 99 0.03 -2.65 -25.86
CA TYR A 99 -0.41 -1.26 -25.89
C TYR A 99 0.21 -0.51 -27.08
N ALA A 100 1.53 -0.61 -27.28
CA ALA A 100 2.24 0.03 -28.39
C ALA A 100 1.65 -0.40 -29.74
N TYR A 101 1.43 -1.69 -29.95
CA TYR A 101 0.77 -2.20 -31.17
C TYR A 101 -0.63 -1.61 -31.35
N ARG A 102 -1.45 -1.62 -30.31
CA ARG A 102 -2.84 -1.09 -30.40
C ARG A 102 -2.86 0.39 -30.76
N MET A 103 -1.93 1.17 -30.22
CA MET A 103 -1.86 2.62 -30.45
C MET A 103 -1.24 2.99 -31.78
N THR A 104 -0.21 2.27 -32.26
CA THR A 104 0.58 2.61 -33.45
C THR A 104 0.26 1.76 -34.67
N LYS A 105 -0.23 0.52 -34.46
CA LYS A 105 -0.40 -0.53 -35.47
C LYS A 105 0.92 -1.04 -36.07
N GLU A 106 2.06 -0.74 -35.43
CA GLU A 106 3.38 -1.25 -35.87
C GLU A 106 3.52 -2.73 -35.46
N GLU A 107 3.61 -3.62 -36.43
CA GLU A 107 3.65 -5.09 -36.23
C GLU A 107 4.86 -5.56 -35.39
N LYS A 108 5.97 -4.80 -35.39
CA LYS A 108 7.15 -5.14 -34.58
C LYS A 108 6.80 -5.36 -33.10
N TYR A 109 5.85 -4.59 -32.55
CA TYR A 109 5.43 -4.70 -31.16
C TYR A 109 4.57 -5.95 -30.93
N ALA A 110 3.61 -6.22 -31.82
CA ALA A 110 2.78 -7.43 -31.72
C ALA A 110 3.61 -8.69 -31.89
N TYR A 111 4.58 -8.69 -32.84
CA TYR A 111 5.52 -9.78 -33.03
C TYR A 111 6.34 -10.06 -31.76
N ARG A 112 6.93 -9.02 -31.18
CA ARG A 112 7.71 -9.17 -29.95
C ARG A 112 6.85 -9.62 -28.75
N ALA A 113 5.65 -9.06 -28.56
CA ALA A 113 4.72 -9.52 -27.54
C ALA A 113 4.38 -11.00 -27.69
N THR A 114 4.18 -11.45 -28.91
CA THR A 114 3.95 -12.87 -29.24
C THR A 114 5.13 -13.74 -28.79
N GLN A 115 6.37 -13.31 -29.07
CA GLN A 115 7.57 -14.05 -28.65
C GLN A 115 7.69 -14.12 -27.12
N GLU A 116 7.40 -13.03 -26.39
CA GLU A 116 7.39 -13.02 -24.92
C GLU A 116 6.32 -13.99 -24.38
N MET A 117 5.09 -13.97 -24.94
CA MET A 117 4.03 -14.90 -24.55
C MET A 117 4.43 -16.37 -24.80
N LEU A 118 5.00 -16.68 -25.96
CA LEU A 118 5.46 -18.03 -26.29
C LEU A 118 6.61 -18.47 -25.37
N SER A 119 7.53 -17.56 -24.99
CA SER A 119 8.63 -17.87 -24.08
C SER A 119 8.08 -18.35 -22.73
N VAL A 120 7.22 -17.57 -22.09
CA VAL A 120 6.69 -17.90 -20.75
C VAL A 120 5.66 -19.04 -20.79
N SER A 121 5.00 -19.26 -21.94
CA SER A 121 4.12 -20.43 -22.16
C SER A 121 4.88 -21.76 -22.14
N ARG A 122 6.18 -21.75 -22.50
CA ARG A 122 7.04 -22.93 -22.49
C ARG A 122 7.63 -23.27 -21.11
N PHE A 123 7.48 -22.42 -20.12
CA PHE A 123 7.91 -22.75 -18.76
C PHE A 123 7.16 -24.01 -18.27
N PRO A 124 7.81 -24.89 -17.49
CA PRO A 124 7.14 -26.10 -16.99
C PRO A 124 5.93 -25.76 -16.12
N ASP A 125 6.03 -24.71 -15.32
CA ASP A 125 4.98 -24.14 -14.47
C ASP A 125 5.25 -22.66 -14.20
N TRP A 126 4.30 -21.98 -13.56
CA TRP A 126 4.43 -20.58 -13.11
C TRP A 126 4.54 -20.47 -11.58
N ASN A 127 5.15 -21.48 -10.94
CA ASN A 127 5.38 -21.56 -9.50
C ASN A 127 4.10 -21.50 -8.64
N PRO A 128 3.20 -22.49 -8.74
CA PRO A 128 1.95 -22.49 -7.97
C PRO A 128 2.14 -22.55 -6.45
N SER A 129 3.33 -22.91 -5.97
CA SER A 129 3.68 -22.85 -4.54
C SER A 129 3.70 -21.42 -3.97
N HIS A 130 3.86 -20.42 -4.84
CA HIS A 130 3.75 -18.99 -4.53
C HIS A 130 2.78 -18.34 -5.52
N PHE A 131 1.48 -18.51 -5.31
CA PHE A 131 0.44 -18.26 -6.32
C PHE A 131 0.34 -16.81 -6.82
N LEU A 132 0.96 -15.84 -6.16
CA LEU A 132 1.11 -14.48 -6.69
C LEU A 132 1.86 -14.48 -8.03
N ASP A 133 2.82 -15.39 -8.20
CA ASP A 133 3.59 -15.56 -9.43
C ASP A 133 2.68 -15.99 -10.58
N VAL A 134 1.77 -16.94 -10.29
CA VAL A 134 0.74 -17.39 -11.22
C VAL A 134 -0.23 -16.27 -11.56
N GLY A 135 -0.73 -15.55 -10.54
CA GLY A 135 -1.69 -14.46 -10.74
C GLY A 135 -1.16 -13.34 -11.67
N GLU A 136 0.08 -12.91 -11.47
CA GLU A 136 0.74 -11.92 -12.33
C GLU A 136 0.98 -12.47 -13.76
N MET A 137 1.38 -13.73 -13.89
CA MET A 137 1.67 -14.34 -15.20
C MET A 137 0.38 -14.56 -16.01
N VAL A 138 -0.69 -15.01 -15.36
CA VAL A 138 -2.01 -15.16 -16.02
C VAL A 138 -2.52 -13.81 -16.52
N LEU A 139 -2.40 -12.75 -15.69
CA LEU A 139 -2.75 -11.39 -16.11
C LEU A 139 -1.98 -10.96 -17.36
N ALA A 140 -0.66 -11.22 -17.38
CA ALA A 140 0.20 -10.87 -18.51
C ALA A 140 -0.26 -11.54 -19.82
N LEU A 141 -0.43 -12.86 -19.78
CA LEU A 141 -0.82 -13.60 -20.98
C LEU A 141 -2.25 -13.28 -21.42
N SER A 142 -3.15 -13.03 -20.47
CA SER A 142 -4.54 -12.69 -20.76
C SER A 142 -4.68 -11.37 -21.50
N ILE A 143 -3.93 -10.33 -21.07
CA ILE A 143 -3.89 -9.05 -21.78
C ILE A 143 -3.32 -9.22 -23.19
N GLY A 144 -2.19 -9.91 -23.32
CA GLY A 144 -1.58 -10.15 -24.63
C GLY A 144 -2.48 -10.97 -25.55
N TYR A 145 -3.07 -12.06 -25.06
CA TYR A 145 -4.01 -12.91 -25.80
C TYR A 145 -5.23 -12.14 -26.28
N ASP A 146 -5.88 -11.39 -25.38
CA ASP A 146 -7.09 -10.64 -25.70
C ASP A 146 -6.81 -9.47 -26.67
N TRP A 147 -5.74 -8.71 -26.43
CA TRP A 147 -5.45 -7.50 -27.19
C TRP A 147 -4.85 -7.77 -28.58
N LEU A 148 -4.19 -8.91 -28.74
CA LEU A 148 -3.61 -9.35 -30.01
C LEU A 148 -4.41 -10.47 -30.68
N TYR A 149 -5.62 -10.75 -30.21
CA TYR A 149 -6.42 -11.92 -30.65
C TYR A 149 -6.54 -12.03 -32.18
N GLU A 150 -6.82 -10.92 -32.87
CA GLU A 150 -6.93 -10.89 -34.33
C GLU A 150 -5.57 -10.97 -35.06
N TYR A 151 -4.48 -10.59 -34.39
CA TYR A 151 -3.11 -10.67 -34.91
C TYR A 151 -2.53 -12.09 -34.79
N LEU A 152 -2.85 -12.77 -33.71
CA LEU A 152 -2.30 -14.09 -33.41
C LEU A 152 -2.87 -15.16 -34.35
N GLU A 153 -1.98 -15.95 -34.99
CA GLU A 153 -2.37 -17.14 -35.71
C GLU A 153 -3.03 -18.17 -34.79
N SER A 154 -3.91 -19.01 -35.35
CA SER A 154 -4.70 -19.98 -34.57
C SER A 154 -3.86 -20.97 -33.75
N GLU A 155 -2.69 -21.38 -34.28
CA GLU A 155 -1.76 -22.26 -33.58
C GLU A 155 -1.14 -21.56 -32.37
N ILE A 156 -0.72 -20.31 -32.52
CA ILE A 156 -0.15 -19.51 -31.44
C ILE A 156 -1.21 -19.23 -30.37
N ARG A 157 -2.43 -18.88 -30.78
CA ARG A 157 -3.56 -18.71 -29.84
C ARG A 157 -3.78 -19.98 -29.01
N SER A 158 -3.72 -21.15 -29.65
CA SER A 158 -3.88 -22.43 -28.94
C SER A 158 -2.79 -22.64 -27.89
N ILE A 159 -1.52 -22.38 -28.21
CA ILE A 159 -0.41 -22.51 -27.27
C ILE A 159 -0.57 -21.58 -26.06
N VAL A 160 -0.91 -20.31 -26.29
CA VAL A 160 -1.07 -19.33 -25.21
C VAL A 160 -2.32 -19.65 -24.36
N ARG A 161 -3.44 -19.97 -25.00
CA ARG A 161 -4.66 -20.43 -24.33
C ARG A 161 -4.38 -21.63 -23.42
N ASP A 162 -3.74 -22.67 -23.96
CA ASP A 162 -3.46 -23.89 -23.22
C ASP A 162 -2.54 -23.60 -22.02
N ALA A 163 -1.56 -22.72 -22.17
CA ALA A 163 -0.73 -22.28 -21.05
C ALA A 163 -1.54 -21.53 -19.97
N ILE A 164 -2.45 -20.62 -20.36
CA ILE A 164 -3.37 -19.94 -19.42
C ILE A 164 -4.23 -20.98 -18.68
N VAL A 165 -4.79 -21.95 -19.40
CA VAL A 165 -5.66 -22.96 -18.79
C VAL A 165 -4.87 -23.88 -17.87
N GLU A 166 -3.81 -24.53 -18.36
CA GLU A 166 -3.11 -25.58 -17.63
C GLU A 166 -2.26 -25.04 -16.47
N LYS A 167 -1.52 -23.94 -16.70
CA LYS A 167 -0.57 -23.39 -15.72
C LYS A 167 -1.16 -22.29 -14.85
N GLY A 168 -2.29 -21.72 -15.26
CA GLY A 168 -3.04 -20.71 -14.54
C GLY A 168 -4.30 -21.25 -13.88
N LEU A 169 -5.32 -21.53 -14.68
CA LEU A 169 -6.66 -21.86 -14.16
C LEU A 169 -6.70 -23.21 -13.45
N ASP A 170 -6.05 -24.25 -14.01
CA ASP A 170 -6.00 -25.58 -13.42
C ASP A 170 -5.02 -25.70 -12.25
N ALA A 171 -4.06 -24.79 -12.15
CA ALA A 171 -3.13 -24.74 -11.03
C ALA A 171 -3.82 -24.29 -9.72
N ALA A 172 -4.98 -23.64 -9.79
CA ALA A 172 -5.73 -23.18 -8.63
C ALA A 172 -6.69 -24.28 -8.13
N ALA A 173 -6.32 -24.95 -7.04
CA ALA A 173 -7.23 -25.86 -6.35
C ALA A 173 -8.49 -25.12 -5.85
N PRO A 174 -9.67 -25.79 -5.77
CA PRO A 174 -10.91 -25.13 -5.35
C PRO A 174 -10.91 -24.55 -3.95
N ASP A 175 -10.04 -25.02 -3.07
CA ASP A 175 -9.96 -24.68 -1.65
C ASP A 175 -8.67 -23.97 -1.25
N GLU A 176 -7.94 -23.40 -2.22
CA GLU A 176 -6.72 -22.64 -1.97
C GLU A 176 -6.90 -21.61 -0.85
N TRP A 177 -5.89 -21.48 -0.01
CA TRP A 177 -5.93 -20.63 1.17
C TRP A 177 -6.15 -19.15 0.85
N PHE A 178 -5.62 -18.67 -0.29
CA PHE A 178 -5.76 -17.26 -0.69
C PHE A 178 -7.21 -16.85 -0.95
N TYR A 179 -8.12 -17.77 -1.28
CA TYR A 179 -9.54 -17.47 -1.39
C TYR A 179 -10.19 -17.04 -0.06
N ARG A 180 -9.57 -17.41 1.07
CA ARG A 180 -10.02 -17.04 2.41
C ARG A 180 -9.26 -15.86 3.01
N ALA A 181 -8.20 -15.41 2.35
CA ALA A 181 -7.36 -14.32 2.83
C ALA A 181 -8.07 -12.97 2.71
N ALA A 182 -7.94 -12.13 3.73
CA ALA A 182 -8.37 -10.73 3.73
C ALA A 182 -7.16 -9.81 3.48
N SER A 183 -6.40 -10.09 2.44
CA SER A 183 -5.14 -9.43 2.09
C SER A 183 -4.97 -9.34 0.57
N ASN A 184 -3.91 -8.68 0.12
CA ASN A 184 -3.51 -8.58 -1.28
C ASN A 184 -3.47 -9.91 -2.04
N TRP A 185 -3.15 -11.03 -1.37
CA TRP A 185 -3.16 -12.36 -1.98
C TRP A 185 -4.47 -12.71 -2.66
N ASN A 186 -5.58 -12.44 -1.98
CA ASN A 186 -6.91 -12.71 -2.54
C ASN A 186 -7.17 -11.87 -3.79
N SER A 187 -6.88 -10.55 -3.74
CA SER A 187 -7.10 -9.66 -4.89
C SER A 187 -6.21 -10.04 -6.09
N VAL A 188 -4.92 -10.34 -5.84
CA VAL A 188 -3.97 -10.68 -6.92
C VAL A 188 -4.31 -12.02 -7.56
N CYS A 189 -4.54 -13.07 -6.75
CA CYS A 189 -4.83 -14.40 -7.29
C CYS A 189 -6.19 -14.43 -7.99
N ASN A 190 -7.25 -13.89 -7.38
CA ASN A 190 -8.56 -13.78 -8.03
C ASN A 190 -8.52 -12.88 -9.28
N GLY A 191 -7.79 -11.76 -9.23
CA GLY A 191 -7.62 -10.86 -10.37
C GLY A 191 -7.00 -11.58 -11.56
N GLY A 192 -5.86 -12.23 -11.37
CA GLY A 192 -5.22 -13.02 -12.43
C GLY A 192 -6.11 -14.12 -12.99
N LEU A 193 -6.71 -14.92 -12.11
CA LEU A 193 -7.61 -16.02 -12.52
C LEU A 193 -8.84 -15.51 -13.29
N LEU A 194 -9.43 -14.39 -12.87
CA LEU A 194 -10.55 -13.77 -13.58
C LEU A 194 -10.15 -13.33 -14.99
N TYR A 195 -8.99 -12.67 -15.13
CA TYR A 195 -8.47 -12.29 -16.44
C TYR A 195 -8.28 -13.49 -17.35
N GLY A 196 -7.69 -14.57 -16.83
CA GLY A 196 -7.52 -15.82 -17.56
C GLY A 196 -8.86 -16.40 -18.01
N ALA A 197 -9.83 -16.52 -17.11
CA ALA A 197 -11.14 -17.05 -17.39
C ALA A 197 -11.90 -16.22 -18.45
N LEU A 198 -11.82 -14.88 -18.36
CA LEU A 198 -12.43 -13.99 -19.36
C LEU A 198 -11.70 -14.05 -20.71
N ALA A 199 -10.37 -14.17 -20.72
CA ALA A 199 -9.58 -14.23 -21.95
C ALA A 199 -9.89 -15.48 -22.80
N VAL A 200 -10.09 -16.64 -22.16
CA VAL A 200 -10.29 -17.93 -22.86
C VAL A 200 -11.72 -18.49 -22.73
N PHE A 201 -12.68 -17.58 -22.51
CA PHE A 201 -14.06 -17.98 -22.17
C PHE A 201 -14.71 -18.88 -23.22
N GLU A 202 -14.54 -18.58 -24.50
CA GLU A 202 -15.15 -19.31 -25.60
C GLU A 202 -14.59 -20.74 -25.74
N ASP A 203 -13.31 -20.90 -25.38
CA ASP A 203 -12.63 -22.19 -25.51
C ASP A 203 -12.96 -23.16 -24.37
N VAL A 204 -13.19 -22.64 -23.15
CA VAL A 204 -13.42 -23.43 -21.93
C VAL A 204 -14.58 -22.86 -21.08
N PRO A 205 -15.78 -22.66 -21.63
CA PRO A 205 -16.84 -21.87 -21.00
C PRO A 205 -17.26 -22.38 -19.61
N ASP A 206 -17.38 -23.68 -19.42
CA ASP A 206 -17.79 -24.26 -18.13
C ASP A 206 -16.73 -24.07 -17.05
N LYS A 207 -15.44 -24.16 -17.42
CA LYS A 207 -14.33 -23.89 -16.52
C LYS A 207 -14.26 -22.40 -16.19
N ALA A 208 -14.35 -21.55 -17.20
CA ALA A 208 -14.32 -20.10 -17.06
C ALA A 208 -15.43 -19.61 -16.13
N LYS A 209 -16.67 -20.05 -16.31
CA LYS A 209 -17.80 -19.73 -15.43
C LYS A 209 -17.51 -20.10 -13.98
N LYS A 210 -17.04 -21.32 -13.70
CA LYS A 210 -16.70 -21.76 -12.35
C LYS A 210 -15.62 -20.92 -11.69
N ILE A 211 -14.61 -20.48 -12.45
CA ILE A 211 -13.56 -19.61 -11.95
C ILE A 211 -14.11 -18.22 -11.64
N ILE A 212 -14.87 -17.62 -12.55
CA ILE A 212 -15.49 -16.30 -12.37
C ILE A 212 -16.39 -16.32 -11.12
N GLU A 213 -17.29 -17.31 -11.01
CA GLU A 213 -18.19 -17.46 -9.87
C GLU A 213 -17.42 -17.59 -8.54
N ARG A 214 -16.33 -18.36 -8.53
CA ARG A 214 -15.47 -18.49 -7.36
C ARG A 214 -14.79 -17.17 -7.01
N CYS A 215 -14.25 -16.45 -8.00
CA CYS A 215 -13.67 -15.13 -7.78
C CYS A 215 -14.69 -14.17 -7.15
N LEU A 216 -15.91 -14.12 -7.68
CA LEU A 216 -16.99 -13.28 -7.16
C LEU A 216 -17.42 -13.68 -5.73
N LEU A 217 -17.43 -14.98 -5.43
CA LEU A 217 -17.77 -15.49 -4.09
C LEU A 217 -16.69 -15.17 -3.05
N THR A 218 -15.42 -15.21 -3.42
CA THR A 218 -14.30 -15.15 -2.48
C THR A 218 -13.64 -13.78 -2.38
N ASN A 219 -13.71 -12.95 -3.43
CA ASN A 219 -13.12 -11.62 -3.45
C ASN A 219 -13.66 -10.64 -2.38
N PRO A 220 -14.93 -10.73 -1.93
CA PRO A 220 -15.41 -9.96 -0.78
C PRO A 220 -14.55 -10.07 0.49
N LYS A 221 -13.80 -11.14 0.65
CA LYS A 221 -12.83 -11.27 1.75
C LYS A 221 -11.70 -10.25 1.66
N ALA A 222 -11.14 -10.04 0.46
CA ALA A 222 -10.14 -8.99 0.26
C ALA A 222 -10.73 -7.60 0.49
N LEU A 223 -11.93 -7.34 -0.05
CA LEU A 223 -12.63 -6.08 0.09
C LEU A 223 -12.97 -5.74 1.56
N SER A 224 -13.13 -6.74 2.43
CA SER A 224 -13.34 -6.52 3.86
C SER A 224 -12.16 -5.82 4.56
N ALA A 225 -10.96 -5.83 3.96
CA ALA A 225 -9.79 -5.16 4.50
C ALA A 225 -9.92 -3.63 4.47
N TYR A 226 -10.72 -3.07 3.56
CA TYR A 226 -10.92 -1.63 3.42
C TYR A 226 -11.96 -1.06 4.40
N GLY A 227 -12.71 -1.92 5.05
CA GLY A 227 -13.77 -1.48 5.98
C GLY A 227 -13.22 -0.97 7.33
N PRO A 228 -13.99 -0.05 7.99
CA PRO A 228 -15.20 0.57 7.48
C PRO A 228 -14.97 1.84 6.64
N ASP A 229 -13.77 2.45 6.72
CA ASP A 229 -13.54 3.87 6.37
C ASP A 229 -12.53 4.05 5.22
N GLY A 230 -12.02 2.96 4.66
CA GLY A 230 -11.05 2.98 3.56
C GLY A 230 -9.59 2.85 4.00
N GLY A 231 -9.29 2.75 5.29
CA GLY A 231 -7.92 2.47 5.74
C GLY A 231 -7.47 1.06 5.34
N TYR A 232 -6.26 0.95 4.79
CA TYR A 232 -5.71 -0.35 4.44
C TYR A 232 -4.72 -0.83 5.51
N PRO A 233 -4.97 -1.98 6.15
CA PRO A 233 -4.27 -2.35 7.38
C PRO A 233 -2.76 -2.59 7.21
N GLU A 234 -2.32 -2.94 6.01
CA GLU A 234 -0.92 -3.24 5.67
C GLU A 234 -0.15 -2.02 5.13
N GLY A 235 -0.75 -0.80 5.19
CA GLY A 235 -0.12 0.43 4.73
C GLY A 235 -0.21 0.67 3.21
N PHE A 236 0.37 1.79 2.77
CA PHE A 236 0.26 2.27 1.39
C PHE A 236 0.87 1.31 0.36
N HIS A 237 1.95 0.63 0.71
CA HIS A 237 2.68 -0.24 -0.21
C HIS A 237 1.82 -1.43 -0.65
N TYR A 238 1.20 -2.11 0.32
CA TYR A 238 0.29 -3.22 0.05
C TYR A 238 -1.08 -2.75 -0.45
N TRP A 239 -1.53 -1.54 -0.07
CA TRP A 239 -2.67 -0.92 -0.75
C TRP A 239 -2.38 -0.80 -2.25
N GLY A 240 -1.21 -0.26 -2.62
CA GLY A 240 -0.80 -0.14 -4.02
C GLY A 240 -0.84 -1.48 -4.76
N TYR A 241 -0.32 -2.54 -4.17
CA TYR A 241 -0.29 -3.85 -4.79
C TYR A 241 -1.68 -4.51 -4.85
N GLY A 242 -2.34 -4.68 -3.70
CA GLY A 242 -3.64 -5.35 -3.63
C GLY A 242 -4.74 -4.61 -4.36
N THR A 243 -4.79 -3.27 -4.20
CA THR A 243 -5.79 -2.41 -4.84
C THR A 243 -5.62 -2.37 -6.35
N SER A 244 -4.38 -2.43 -6.87
CA SER A 244 -4.16 -2.49 -8.31
C SER A 244 -4.85 -3.70 -8.94
N PHE A 245 -4.70 -4.88 -8.35
CA PHE A 245 -5.37 -6.07 -8.85
C PHE A 245 -6.89 -6.06 -8.58
N GLN A 246 -7.31 -5.44 -7.47
CA GLN A 246 -8.74 -5.28 -7.19
C GLN A 246 -9.43 -4.37 -8.23
N VAL A 247 -8.80 -3.25 -8.57
CA VAL A 247 -9.29 -2.34 -9.63
C VAL A 247 -9.27 -3.03 -10.99
N LEU A 248 -8.19 -3.75 -11.32
CA LEU A 248 -8.10 -4.51 -12.56
C LEU A 248 -9.21 -5.57 -12.65
N LEU A 249 -9.48 -6.31 -11.57
CA LEU A 249 -10.56 -7.29 -11.50
C LEU A 249 -11.92 -6.65 -11.81
N ILE A 250 -12.23 -5.53 -11.15
CA ILE A 250 -13.48 -4.78 -11.36
C ILE A 250 -13.56 -4.25 -12.80
N ALA A 251 -12.48 -3.63 -13.29
CA ALA A 251 -12.43 -3.06 -14.62
C ALA A 251 -12.58 -4.12 -15.73
N ALA A 252 -12.07 -5.34 -15.53
CA ALA A 252 -12.26 -6.44 -16.46
C ALA A 252 -13.73 -6.94 -16.50
N LEU A 253 -14.38 -7.01 -15.34
CA LEU A 253 -15.81 -7.32 -15.27
C LEU A 253 -16.65 -6.25 -15.98
N GLU A 254 -16.35 -4.97 -15.73
CA GLU A 254 -17.04 -3.85 -16.37
C GLU A 254 -16.88 -3.86 -17.89
N SER A 255 -15.65 -4.08 -18.38
CA SER A 255 -15.36 -4.06 -19.82
C SER A 255 -15.85 -5.30 -20.56
N ALA A 256 -15.77 -6.49 -19.95
CA ALA A 256 -16.17 -7.74 -20.59
C ALA A 256 -17.66 -8.10 -20.42
N LEU A 257 -18.27 -7.72 -19.31
CA LEU A 257 -19.62 -8.14 -18.91
C LEU A 257 -20.58 -6.97 -18.63
N GLY A 258 -20.10 -5.73 -18.62
CA GLY A 258 -20.90 -4.53 -18.36
C GLY A 258 -21.37 -4.40 -16.90
N THR A 259 -20.72 -5.07 -15.96
CA THR A 259 -21.06 -5.04 -14.53
C THR A 259 -19.81 -5.20 -13.68
N ASP A 260 -19.74 -4.52 -12.55
CA ASP A 260 -18.71 -4.75 -11.52
C ASP A 260 -19.17 -5.76 -10.43
N ALA A 261 -20.32 -6.37 -10.64
CA ALA A 261 -20.97 -7.30 -9.71
C ALA A 261 -21.12 -6.72 -8.27
N GLY A 262 -21.23 -5.39 -8.14
CA GLY A 262 -21.34 -4.70 -6.83
C GLY A 262 -20.05 -4.64 -6.02
N LEU A 263 -18.92 -5.08 -6.57
CA LEU A 263 -17.65 -5.13 -5.84
C LEU A 263 -17.11 -3.74 -5.49
N SER A 264 -17.32 -2.73 -6.34
CA SER A 264 -16.87 -1.37 -6.05
C SER A 264 -17.60 -0.72 -4.88
N GLU A 265 -18.81 -1.17 -4.55
CA GLU A 265 -19.63 -0.61 -3.48
C GLU A 265 -19.34 -1.21 -2.09
N TYR A 266 -18.40 -2.14 -2.00
CA TYR A 266 -18.03 -2.70 -0.71
C TYR A 266 -17.57 -1.60 0.28
N PRO A 267 -17.99 -1.72 1.57
CA PRO A 267 -17.70 -0.71 2.58
C PRO A 267 -16.21 -0.37 2.67
N GLY A 268 -15.89 0.91 2.50
CA GLY A 268 -14.53 1.42 2.58
C GLY A 268 -13.75 1.38 1.27
N PHE A 269 -14.09 0.54 0.28
CA PHE A 269 -13.24 0.35 -0.90
C PHE A 269 -13.00 1.66 -1.67
N LEU A 270 -14.05 2.34 -2.14
CA LEU A 270 -13.89 3.61 -2.85
C LEU A 270 -13.27 4.71 -1.95
N LYS A 271 -13.58 4.71 -0.66
CA LYS A 271 -13.00 5.66 0.30
C LYS A 271 -11.49 5.48 0.46
N SER A 272 -10.94 4.32 0.11
CA SER A 272 -9.51 4.04 0.25
C SER A 272 -8.62 4.85 -0.69
N ALA A 273 -9.17 5.50 -1.70
CA ALA A 273 -8.44 6.48 -2.49
C ALA A 273 -7.96 7.65 -1.63
N ARG A 274 -8.81 8.14 -0.71
CA ARG A 274 -8.42 9.20 0.25
C ARG A 274 -7.35 8.72 1.23
N PHE A 275 -7.38 7.46 1.65
CA PHE A 275 -6.27 6.89 2.43
C PHE A 275 -4.95 7.04 1.67
N MET A 276 -4.88 6.59 0.43
CA MET A 276 -3.66 6.67 -0.37
C MET A 276 -3.16 8.10 -0.55
N GLU A 277 -4.07 9.03 -0.81
CA GLU A 277 -3.77 10.45 -0.95
C GLU A 277 -3.16 11.03 0.34
N PHE A 278 -3.77 10.77 1.51
CA PHE A 278 -3.28 11.25 2.79
C PHE A 278 -2.00 10.57 3.28
N MET A 279 -1.73 9.34 2.83
CA MET A 279 -0.47 8.66 3.13
C MET A 279 0.74 9.34 2.49
N THR A 280 0.54 10.22 1.51
CA THR A 280 1.58 11.02 0.90
C THR A 280 1.74 12.33 1.65
N ALA A 281 2.88 12.56 2.27
CA ALA A 281 3.20 13.78 3.00
C ALA A 281 3.56 14.95 2.05
N PRO A 282 3.66 16.20 2.53
CA PRO A 282 4.05 17.35 1.73
C PRO A 282 5.41 17.23 1.04
N SER A 283 6.37 16.54 1.65
CA SER A 283 7.67 16.21 1.03
C SER A 283 7.53 15.33 -0.22
N GLY A 284 6.39 14.68 -0.43
CA GLY A 284 6.14 13.66 -1.44
C GLY A 284 6.46 12.24 -0.96
N GLU A 285 7.08 12.07 0.19
CA GLU A 285 7.31 10.75 0.78
C GLU A 285 6.06 10.22 1.46
N TYR A 286 5.97 8.89 1.59
CA TYR A 286 4.83 8.25 2.23
C TYR A 286 4.99 8.12 3.75
N PHE A 287 3.86 8.02 4.46
CA PHE A 287 3.84 7.41 5.79
C PHE A 287 4.01 5.90 5.63
N ASN A 288 5.24 5.45 5.74
CA ASN A 288 5.72 4.12 5.33
C ASN A 288 5.70 3.09 6.46
N PHE A 289 4.64 3.06 7.27
CA PHE A 289 4.48 2.02 8.28
C PHE A 289 4.30 0.62 7.66
N SER A 290 4.48 -0.43 8.45
CA SER A 290 4.49 -1.85 8.03
C SER A 290 5.63 -2.17 7.05
N ASP A 291 5.58 -3.32 6.39
CA ASP A 291 6.59 -3.72 5.40
C ASP A 291 6.50 -2.85 4.14
N ALA A 292 6.82 -1.57 4.28
CA ALA A 292 6.78 -0.58 3.22
C ALA A 292 8.19 -0.04 2.90
N VAL A 293 8.40 0.33 1.64
CA VAL A 293 9.63 0.98 1.17
C VAL A 293 9.42 2.48 1.11
N ASN A 294 10.50 3.26 1.22
CA ASN A 294 10.49 4.69 0.95
C ASN A 294 10.45 4.95 -0.54
N GLY A 295 10.04 6.14 -0.92
CA GLY A 295 10.07 6.62 -2.29
C GLY A 295 8.81 7.37 -2.68
N VAL A 296 8.88 8.04 -3.83
CA VAL A 296 7.79 8.81 -4.43
C VAL A 296 7.31 8.07 -5.67
N ARG A 297 6.01 7.81 -5.78
CA ARG A 297 5.43 7.05 -6.90
C ARG A 297 4.11 7.67 -7.34
N CYS A 298 3.85 7.65 -8.65
CA CYS A 298 2.52 7.83 -9.19
C CYS A 298 1.72 6.54 -9.03
N ASN A 299 0.49 6.62 -8.58
CA ASN A 299 -0.37 5.45 -8.48
C ASN A 299 -1.42 5.43 -9.60
N MET A 300 -1.27 4.47 -10.51
CA MET A 300 -2.10 4.37 -11.72
C MET A 300 -3.58 4.16 -11.40
N MET A 301 -3.88 3.54 -10.26
CA MET A 301 -5.26 3.21 -9.89
C MET A 301 -6.04 4.43 -9.40
N MET A 302 -5.36 5.50 -8.95
CA MET A 302 -6.02 6.76 -8.57
C MET A 302 -6.82 7.35 -9.74
N PHE A 303 -6.38 7.14 -10.99
CA PHE A 303 -7.10 7.58 -12.19
C PHE A 303 -8.42 6.82 -12.38
N TRP A 304 -8.47 5.53 -12.02
CA TRP A 304 -9.70 4.76 -11.99
C TRP A 304 -10.65 5.26 -10.89
N PHE A 305 -10.12 5.47 -9.66
CA PHE A 305 -10.92 5.98 -8.55
C PHE A 305 -11.52 7.34 -8.86
N ALA A 306 -10.73 8.27 -9.41
CA ALA A 306 -11.20 9.60 -9.79
C ALA A 306 -12.34 9.53 -10.80
N LYS A 307 -12.21 8.66 -11.82
CA LYS A 307 -13.27 8.40 -12.82
C LYS A 307 -14.51 7.78 -12.18
N LYS A 308 -14.34 6.75 -11.36
CA LYS A 308 -15.44 6.00 -10.74
C LYS A 308 -16.23 6.85 -9.76
N MET A 309 -15.55 7.73 -9.03
CA MET A 309 -16.16 8.62 -8.03
C MET A 309 -16.59 9.97 -8.58
N GLY A 310 -16.15 10.35 -9.79
CA GLY A 310 -16.36 11.67 -10.36
C GLY A 310 -15.63 12.78 -9.57
N ASP A 311 -14.49 12.46 -8.95
CA ASP A 311 -13.74 13.35 -8.07
C ASP A 311 -12.29 13.50 -8.55
N LEU A 312 -12.05 14.56 -9.33
CA LEU A 312 -10.73 14.86 -9.89
C LEU A 312 -9.72 15.34 -8.83
N SER A 313 -10.15 15.75 -7.63
CA SER A 313 -9.21 16.16 -6.59
C SER A 313 -8.32 15.02 -6.12
N LEU A 314 -8.75 13.77 -6.31
CA LEU A 314 -7.94 12.56 -6.07
C LEU A 314 -6.69 12.49 -6.97
N LEU A 315 -6.64 13.25 -8.05
CA LEU A 315 -5.51 13.31 -8.97
C LEU A 315 -4.56 14.47 -8.70
N TRP A 316 -4.77 15.23 -7.61
CA TRP A 316 -3.94 16.40 -7.32
C TRP A 316 -2.45 16.05 -7.19
N LEU A 317 -2.12 15.05 -6.37
CA LEU A 317 -0.74 14.60 -6.19
C LEU A 317 -0.22 13.84 -7.42
N GLU A 318 -1.08 13.02 -8.04
CA GLU A 318 -0.71 12.25 -9.23
C GLU A 318 -0.34 13.20 -10.40
N ASN A 319 -1.08 14.30 -10.57
CA ASN A 319 -0.76 15.30 -11.59
C ASN A 319 0.58 15.98 -11.32
N GLN A 320 0.89 16.30 -10.06
CA GLN A 320 2.22 16.84 -9.69
C GLN A 320 3.36 15.88 -10.04
N TYR A 321 3.17 14.56 -9.85
CA TYR A 321 4.14 13.56 -10.29
C TYR A 321 4.29 13.51 -11.79
N LEU A 322 3.20 13.59 -12.54
CA LEU A 322 3.22 13.60 -14.01
C LEU A 322 3.96 14.81 -14.57
N GLU A 323 3.82 15.97 -13.93
CA GLU A 323 4.51 17.21 -14.31
C GLU A 323 5.97 17.23 -13.90
N ASN A 324 6.38 16.47 -12.87
CA ASN A 324 7.74 16.45 -12.36
C ASN A 324 8.69 15.73 -13.35
N PRO A 325 9.71 16.43 -13.91
CA PRO A 325 10.64 15.83 -14.87
C PRO A 325 11.55 14.75 -14.22
N SER A 326 11.70 14.77 -12.91
CA SER A 326 12.55 13.82 -12.17
C SER A 326 11.86 12.48 -11.88
N VAL A 327 10.55 12.36 -12.09
CA VAL A 327 9.82 11.12 -11.84
C VAL A 327 9.95 10.20 -13.04
N SER A 328 10.50 9.00 -12.81
CA SER A 328 10.55 7.93 -13.79
C SER A 328 9.33 7.02 -13.67
N PHE A 329 8.69 6.74 -14.80
CA PHE A 329 7.57 5.78 -14.88
C PHE A 329 8.01 4.42 -15.43
N ALA A 330 9.26 4.29 -15.85
CA ALA A 330 9.77 3.15 -16.62
C ALA A 330 9.63 1.80 -15.91
N GLU A 331 9.57 1.79 -14.60
CA GLU A 331 9.55 0.55 -13.80
C GLU A 331 8.13 0.04 -13.50
N ASP A 332 7.09 0.85 -13.72
CA ASP A 332 5.73 0.43 -13.40
C ASP A 332 5.13 -0.42 -14.51
N ARG A 333 4.93 -1.71 -14.21
CA ARG A 333 4.37 -2.69 -15.16
C ARG A 333 2.91 -2.42 -15.56
N LEU A 334 2.20 -1.57 -14.81
CA LEU A 334 0.81 -1.22 -15.04
C LEU A 334 0.63 0.19 -15.63
N LEU A 335 1.70 0.84 -16.07
CA LEU A 335 1.65 2.21 -16.59
C LEU A 335 0.62 2.43 -17.70
N PRO A 336 0.34 1.49 -18.64
CA PRO A 336 -0.72 1.67 -19.63
C PRO A 336 -2.10 1.91 -19.03
N CYS A 337 -2.38 1.40 -17.80
CA CYS A 337 -3.64 1.62 -17.10
C CYS A 337 -3.92 3.11 -16.86
N LEU A 338 -2.89 3.92 -16.58
CA LEU A 338 -3.04 5.35 -16.39
C LEU A 338 -3.75 5.99 -17.60
N LEU A 339 -3.24 5.72 -18.80
CA LEU A 339 -3.78 6.28 -20.03
C LEU A 339 -5.18 5.77 -20.34
N ILE A 340 -5.45 4.49 -20.06
CA ILE A 340 -6.77 3.88 -20.25
C ILE A 340 -7.80 4.49 -19.29
N PHE A 341 -7.43 4.65 -18.02
CA PHE A 341 -8.34 5.20 -17.01
C PHE A 341 -8.53 6.71 -17.15
N CYS A 342 -7.55 7.46 -17.71
CA CYS A 342 -7.71 8.87 -18.05
C CYS A 342 -8.67 9.11 -19.23
N ALA A 343 -8.93 8.09 -20.04
CA ALA A 343 -9.82 8.24 -21.18
C ALA A 343 -11.19 8.80 -20.73
N HIS A 344 -11.64 9.86 -21.40
CA HIS A 344 -12.87 10.62 -21.10
C HIS A 344 -12.84 11.47 -19.82
N GLN A 345 -11.69 11.68 -19.16
CA GLN A 345 -11.56 12.62 -18.05
C GLN A 345 -10.96 13.95 -18.52
N ASP A 346 -11.48 15.05 -18.00
CA ASP A 346 -10.95 16.39 -18.26
C ASP A 346 -10.00 16.81 -17.13
N LEU A 347 -8.71 16.55 -17.33
CA LEU A 347 -7.67 16.84 -16.35
C LEU A 347 -7.38 18.33 -16.15
N SER A 348 -7.97 19.24 -16.95
CA SER A 348 -7.77 20.69 -16.79
C SER A 348 -8.44 21.24 -15.52
N ASN A 349 -9.38 20.50 -14.93
CA ASN A 349 -10.16 20.90 -13.77
C ASN A 349 -9.70 20.28 -12.46
N ILE A 350 -8.49 19.69 -12.39
CA ILE A 350 -7.94 19.17 -11.15
C ILE A 350 -7.70 20.30 -10.16
N GLN A 351 -8.29 20.18 -8.97
CA GLN A 351 -8.14 21.12 -7.86
C GLN A 351 -7.59 20.39 -6.64
N PRO A 352 -6.87 21.07 -5.73
CA PRO A 352 -6.39 20.44 -4.51
C PRO A 352 -7.57 19.99 -3.64
N PRO A 353 -7.39 18.93 -2.84
CA PRO A 353 -8.38 18.53 -1.84
C PRO A 353 -8.68 19.67 -0.86
N SER A 354 -9.91 19.75 -0.37
CA SER A 354 -10.31 20.74 0.63
C SER A 354 -10.16 20.26 2.08
N CYS A 355 -9.88 18.97 2.30
CA CYS A 355 -9.76 18.38 3.62
C CYS A 355 -8.30 18.34 4.09
N HIS A 356 -8.13 18.57 5.39
CA HIS A 356 -6.84 18.58 6.08
C HIS A 356 -6.67 17.40 7.05
N PHE A 357 -7.74 16.65 7.30
CA PHE A 357 -7.74 15.55 8.26
C PHE A 357 -8.29 14.28 7.62
N TRP A 358 -7.57 13.20 7.87
CA TRP A 358 -8.06 11.86 7.54
C TRP A 358 -7.82 10.91 8.72
N HIS A 359 -8.73 9.98 8.94
CA HIS A 359 -8.58 8.94 9.95
C HIS A 359 -9.47 7.74 9.62
N ASN A 360 -9.10 6.59 10.16
CA ASN A 360 -9.89 5.38 10.11
C ASN A 360 -9.90 4.65 11.45
N GLY A 361 -10.89 3.77 11.63
CA GLY A 361 -11.05 2.93 12.81
C GLY A 361 -10.80 1.44 12.58
N GLY A 362 -10.33 1.02 11.40
CA GLY A 362 -10.15 -0.38 11.03
C GLY A 362 -9.11 -1.16 11.84
N LYS A 363 -8.58 -2.25 11.27
CA LYS A 363 -7.58 -3.12 11.93
C LYS A 363 -6.29 -2.37 12.28
N THR A 364 -5.93 -1.38 11.49
CA THR A 364 -4.81 -0.47 11.75
C THR A 364 -5.37 0.94 11.72
N PRO A 365 -5.79 1.50 12.88
CA PRO A 365 -6.25 2.87 12.96
C PRO A 365 -5.09 3.82 12.71
N VAL A 366 -5.34 4.81 11.87
CA VAL A 366 -4.39 5.85 11.48
C VAL A 366 -5.10 7.19 11.59
N PHE A 367 -4.38 8.20 12.03
CA PHE A 367 -4.78 9.60 11.94
C PHE A 367 -3.74 10.36 11.14
N ILE A 368 -4.20 11.27 10.29
CA ILE A 368 -3.34 12.15 9.52
C ILE A 368 -3.91 13.56 9.54
N TYR A 369 -3.05 14.52 9.85
CA TYR A 369 -3.24 15.95 9.60
C TYR A 369 -2.25 16.41 8.53
N ARG A 370 -2.73 17.22 7.61
CA ARG A 370 -1.95 17.85 6.55
C ARG A 370 -2.28 19.35 6.50
N GLY A 371 -1.30 20.22 6.70
CA GLY A 371 -1.49 21.67 6.78
C GLY A 371 -1.93 22.30 5.46
N GLY A 372 -1.53 21.72 4.33
CA GLY A 372 -1.88 22.18 3.00
C GLY A 372 -1.60 21.15 1.91
N TRP A 373 -1.92 21.51 0.66
CA TRP A 373 -1.75 20.64 -0.51
C TRP A 373 -0.83 21.23 -1.58
N ASN A 374 -0.37 22.46 -1.37
CA ASN A 374 0.32 23.25 -2.41
C ASN A 374 1.82 23.47 -2.12
N SER A 375 2.26 23.29 -0.89
CA SER A 375 3.63 23.53 -0.50
C SER A 375 4.26 22.29 0.13
N LYS A 376 5.55 22.08 -0.15
CA LYS A 376 6.36 21.10 0.57
C LYS A 376 6.66 21.50 2.01
N GLU A 377 6.49 22.79 2.33
CA GLU A 377 6.71 23.36 3.65
C GLU A 377 5.50 23.18 4.59
N ASP A 378 4.34 22.73 4.03
CA ASP A 378 3.15 22.44 4.82
C ASP A 378 3.47 21.42 5.92
N SER A 379 2.87 21.59 7.09
CA SER A 379 3.03 20.67 8.21
C SER A 379 2.27 19.34 7.97
N TYR A 380 2.80 18.27 8.56
CA TYR A 380 2.22 16.95 8.46
C TYR A 380 2.43 16.16 9.74
N LEU A 381 1.37 15.60 10.26
CA LEU A 381 1.39 14.66 11.37
C LEU A 381 0.59 13.41 11.00
N ALA A 382 1.27 12.28 10.98
CA ALA A 382 0.61 10.97 10.81
C ALA A 382 0.90 10.09 12.02
N VAL A 383 -0.12 9.44 12.57
CA VAL A 383 -0.02 8.62 13.77
C VAL A 383 -0.71 7.29 13.54
N LYS A 384 -0.11 6.20 14.02
CA LYS A 384 -0.58 4.83 13.85
C LYS A 384 -0.88 4.15 15.19
N GLY A 385 -2.00 3.45 15.23
CA GLY A 385 -2.31 2.44 16.25
C GLY A 385 -2.20 1.01 15.70
N GLY A 386 -3.11 0.13 16.10
CA GLY A 386 -3.25 -1.24 15.60
C GLY A 386 -2.44 -2.28 16.37
N SER A 387 -2.18 -3.42 15.76
CA SER A 387 -1.58 -4.60 16.37
C SER A 387 -0.40 -5.13 15.58
N PRO A 388 0.66 -5.64 16.23
CA PRO A 388 1.74 -6.38 15.56
C PRO A 388 1.27 -7.64 14.84
N LEU A 389 0.11 -8.21 15.20
CA LEU A 389 -0.47 -9.38 14.53
C LEU A 389 -1.12 -9.08 13.18
N THR A 390 -1.28 -7.81 12.82
CA THR A 390 -1.70 -7.46 11.45
C THR A 390 -0.63 -7.95 10.47
N SER A 391 -1.05 -8.48 9.33
CA SER A 391 -0.11 -8.91 8.29
C SER A 391 0.85 -7.78 7.95
N HIS A 392 2.13 -8.11 7.80
CA HIS A 392 3.21 -7.16 7.51
C HIS A 392 3.46 -6.06 8.56
N ALA A 393 2.80 -6.07 9.71
CA ALA A 393 2.97 -5.06 10.75
C ALA A 393 4.33 -5.16 11.46
N HIS A 394 4.73 -4.04 12.06
CA HIS A 394 5.88 -3.90 12.95
C HIS A 394 5.42 -3.71 14.41
N MET A 395 6.35 -3.70 15.36
CA MET A 395 6.08 -3.29 16.75
C MET A 395 6.13 -1.76 16.88
N ASP A 396 5.21 -1.07 16.22
CA ASP A 396 5.21 0.37 16.00
C ASP A 396 3.92 1.07 16.51
N ALA A 397 3.22 0.48 17.47
CA ALA A 397 2.02 1.05 18.06
C ALA A 397 2.32 2.42 18.69
N GLY A 398 1.53 3.45 18.34
CA GLY A 398 1.72 4.83 18.78
C GLY A 398 2.85 5.58 18.07
N SER A 399 3.42 5.00 17.00
CA SER A 399 4.43 5.65 16.16
C SER A 399 3.83 6.74 15.29
N PHE A 400 4.67 7.68 14.86
CA PHE A 400 4.26 8.85 14.10
C PHE A 400 5.33 9.32 13.10
N ILE A 401 4.88 10.08 12.10
CA ILE A 401 5.72 10.89 11.21
C ILE A 401 5.39 12.35 11.45
N TYR A 402 6.42 13.20 11.42
CA TYR A 402 6.27 14.63 11.56
C TYR A 402 7.10 15.38 10.52
N GLU A 403 6.43 16.27 9.77
CA GLU A 403 7.08 17.20 8.83
C GLU A 403 6.70 18.64 9.16
N ARG A 404 7.66 19.54 9.02
CA ARG A 404 7.49 20.98 9.12
C ARG A 404 8.57 21.68 8.30
N GLU A 405 8.22 22.74 7.60
CA GLU A 405 9.15 23.59 6.84
C GLU A 405 10.00 22.81 5.83
N GLY A 406 9.36 21.85 5.16
CA GLY A 406 10.02 21.01 4.15
C GLY A 406 10.92 19.91 4.72
N ILE A 407 11.03 19.78 6.03
CA ILE A 407 11.86 18.79 6.72
C ILE A 407 10.99 17.71 7.35
N ARG A 408 11.30 16.44 7.07
CA ARG A 408 10.75 15.29 7.82
C ARG A 408 11.64 15.05 9.05
N TRP A 409 11.20 15.55 10.18
CA TRP A 409 11.92 15.48 11.45
C TRP A 409 11.82 14.12 12.13
N ALA A 410 10.66 13.47 12.04
CA ALA A 410 10.42 12.11 12.53
C ALA A 410 10.14 11.20 11.35
N ILE A 411 10.93 10.12 11.21
CA ILE A 411 10.86 9.17 10.10
C ILE A 411 10.50 7.76 10.60
N ASP A 412 10.09 6.90 9.67
CA ASP A 412 10.09 5.44 9.83
C ASP A 412 11.15 4.83 8.90
N LEU A 413 11.87 3.80 9.36
CA LEU A 413 12.92 3.14 8.57
C LEU A 413 12.36 2.21 7.51
N GLY A 414 11.07 1.89 7.59
CA GLY A 414 10.40 0.97 6.68
C GLY A 414 10.84 -0.48 6.81
N MET A 415 10.64 -1.24 5.76
CA MET A 415 10.97 -2.67 5.74
C MET A 415 12.46 -2.93 5.46
N GLN A 416 12.86 -4.17 5.73
CA GLN A 416 14.08 -4.77 5.19
C GLN A 416 13.71 -5.81 4.11
N ASN A 417 14.57 -5.98 3.12
CA ASN A 417 14.35 -6.92 2.03
C ASN A 417 14.19 -8.36 2.53
N TYR A 418 13.09 -9.03 2.15
CA TYR A 418 12.78 -10.39 2.60
C TYR A 418 13.83 -11.42 2.21
N LEU A 419 14.32 -11.34 0.96
CA LEU A 419 15.35 -12.28 0.49
C LEU A 419 16.63 -12.15 1.31
N SER A 420 17.00 -10.92 1.71
CA SER A 420 18.18 -10.69 2.54
C SER A 420 18.09 -11.37 3.91
N LEU A 421 16.88 -11.48 4.46
CA LEU A 421 16.60 -12.12 5.75
C LEU A 421 16.38 -13.63 5.60
N GLU A 422 15.52 -14.05 4.67
CA GLU A 422 15.20 -15.47 4.45
C GLU A 422 16.43 -16.29 4.02
N SER A 423 17.33 -15.71 3.21
CA SER A 423 18.60 -16.36 2.82
C SER A 423 19.56 -16.58 3.99
N ARG A 424 19.39 -15.84 5.07
CA ARG A 424 20.14 -16.01 6.33
C ARG A 424 19.39 -16.85 7.37
N GLY A 425 18.29 -17.48 6.99
CA GLY A 425 17.51 -18.38 7.84
C GLY A 425 16.57 -17.71 8.83
N ILE A 426 16.28 -16.41 8.67
CA ILE A 426 15.34 -15.67 9.51
C ILE A 426 13.90 -16.06 9.12
N ASN A 427 13.13 -16.57 10.06
CA ASN A 427 11.70 -16.81 9.87
C ASN A 427 10.90 -15.52 10.10
N LEU A 428 10.67 -14.78 9.03
CA LEU A 428 9.94 -13.51 9.05
C LEU A 428 8.43 -13.66 9.36
N TRP A 429 7.90 -14.86 9.21
CA TRP A 429 6.45 -15.11 9.31
C TRP A 429 6.04 -15.68 10.66
N ASP A 430 7.02 -15.85 11.57
CA ASP A 430 6.75 -16.18 12.97
C ASP A 430 6.40 -14.90 13.75
N GLN A 431 5.11 -14.68 13.95
CA GLN A 431 4.54 -13.56 14.70
C GLN A 431 4.27 -13.92 16.18
N SER A 432 4.78 -15.04 16.69
CA SER A 432 4.75 -15.30 18.14
C SER A 432 5.53 -14.25 18.92
N GLN A 433 5.31 -14.10 20.23
CA GLN A 433 5.99 -13.08 21.06
C GLN A 433 7.52 -13.18 20.96
N GLU A 434 8.05 -14.39 20.86
CA GLU A 434 9.48 -14.67 20.74
C GLU A 434 9.93 -14.86 19.28
N GLY A 435 9.06 -14.56 18.31
CA GLY A 435 9.34 -14.74 16.89
C GLY A 435 10.59 -14.00 16.44
N GLN A 436 11.32 -14.61 15.50
CA GLN A 436 12.54 -14.02 14.92
C GLN A 436 12.28 -12.71 14.18
N ARG A 437 11.06 -12.51 13.66
CA ARG A 437 10.63 -11.26 13.03
C ARG A 437 10.97 -10.04 13.89
N TRP A 438 10.69 -10.10 15.17
CA TRP A 438 10.86 -8.99 16.10
C TRP A 438 12.32 -8.73 16.51
N GLY A 439 13.23 -9.63 16.17
CA GLY A 439 14.67 -9.47 16.33
C GLY A 439 15.32 -8.67 15.18
N VAL A 440 14.62 -8.46 14.06
CA VAL A 440 15.08 -7.61 12.97
C VAL A 440 14.96 -6.15 13.40
N PHE A 441 16.04 -5.38 13.30
CA PHE A 441 16.14 -4.03 13.86
C PHE A 441 14.95 -3.13 13.46
N ARG A 442 14.64 -3.04 12.16
CA ARG A 442 13.57 -2.18 11.64
C ARG A 442 12.15 -2.62 12.03
N LEU A 443 11.97 -3.85 12.53
CA LEU A 443 10.64 -4.42 12.82
C LEU A 443 10.30 -4.38 14.31
N GLY A 444 11.31 -4.17 15.18
CA GLY A 444 11.16 -4.08 16.63
C GLY A 444 10.84 -2.67 17.11
N ASN A 445 10.22 -2.55 18.28
CA ASN A 445 9.78 -1.27 18.85
C ASN A 445 10.90 -0.25 19.11
N MET A 446 12.13 -0.71 19.31
CA MET A 446 13.28 0.17 19.53
C MET A 446 13.71 0.97 18.28
N ALA A 447 13.14 0.68 17.11
CA ALA A 447 13.44 1.37 15.85
C ALA A 447 12.27 2.22 15.34
N HIS A 448 11.28 2.50 16.20
CA HIS A 448 10.08 3.28 15.86
C HIS A 448 9.88 4.45 16.84
N ASN A 449 9.07 5.44 16.44
CA ASN A 449 8.76 6.64 17.21
C ASN A 449 7.71 6.33 18.30
N THR A 450 8.09 5.49 19.26
CA THR A 450 7.17 4.98 20.29
C THR A 450 7.87 4.76 21.62
N LEU A 451 7.15 4.18 22.57
CA LEU A 451 7.66 3.82 23.88
C LEU A 451 8.23 2.40 23.90
N THR A 452 9.21 2.20 24.76
CA THR A 452 9.65 0.90 25.23
C THR A 452 9.66 0.92 26.75
N ILE A 453 9.04 -0.10 27.37
CA ILE A 453 8.97 -0.22 28.83
C ILE A 453 9.85 -1.41 29.26
N ASN A 454 10.72 -1.18 30.26
CA ASN A 454 11.62 -2.19 30.84
C ASN A 454 12.47 -2.94 29.80
N ASN A 455 12.83 -2.30 28.69
CA ASN A 455 13.56 -2.88 27.56
C ASN A 455 12.86 -4.09 26.93
N LYS A 456 11.54 -4.19 27.05
CA LYS A 456 10.76 -5.30 26.49
C LYS A 456 10.18 -4.94 25.12
N ARG A 457 9.87 -5.98 24.36
CA ARG A 457 9.09 -5.89 23.12
C ARG A 457 7.64 -5.54 23.42
N HIS A 458 6.96 -4.89 22.50
CA HIS A 458 5.52 -4.75 22.54
C HIS A 458 4.84 -6.13 22.60
N LEU A 459 3.73 -6.23 23.31
CA LEU A 459 2.95 -7.46 23.32
C LEU A 459 2.33 -7.68 21.94
N VAL A 460 2.58 -8.84 21.32
CA VAL A 460 2.05 -9.14 19.98
C VAL A 460 0.53 -9.30 20.01
N ASN A 461 -0.03 -9.89 21.09
CA ASN A 461 -1.47 -10.03 21.27
C ASN A 461 -2.08 -8.76 21.89
N SER A 462 -1.82 -7.62 21.29
CA SER A 462 -2.29 -6.31 21.73
C SER A 462 -2.92 -5.53 20.58
N TYR A 463 -3.62 -4.46 20.94
CA TYR A 463 -4.21 -3.53 19.97
C TYR A 463 -4.23 -2.12 20.54
N ALA A 464 -3.64 -1.19 19.82
CA ALA A 464 -3.67 0.23 20.13
C ALA A 464 -4.81 0.93 19.39
N SER A 465 -5.81 1.42 20.13
CA SER A 465 -6.95 2.15 19.56
C SER A 465 -6.71 3.65 19.53
N ILE A 466 -7.28 4.33 18.53
CA ILE A 466 -7.43 5.80 18.52
C ILE A 466 -8.78 6.12 19.17
N ASN A 467 -8.74 6.67 20.39
CA ASN A 467 -9.93 6.90 21.19
C ASN A 467 -10.53 8.30 20.99
N ARG A 468 -9.68 9.27 20.64
CA ARG A 468 -10.12 10.65 20.46
C ARG A 468 -9.33 11.34 19.37
N ILE A 469 -10.02 12.18 18.60
CA ILE A 469 -9.45 13.00 17.54
C ILE A 469 -9.68 14.46 17.87
N TYR A 470 -8.63 15.26 17.71
CA TYR A 470 -8.64 16.70 17.91
C TYR A 470 -8.48 17.40 16.55
N LYS A 471 -9.37 18.37 16.25
CA LYS A 471 -9.40 19.09 14.98
C LYS A 471 -9.56 20.62 15.18
N SER A 472 -9.18 21.12 16.34
CA SER A 472 -9.12 22.57 16.60
C SER A 472 -7.79 23.15 16.14
N GLU A 473 -7.73 24.44 15.95
CA GLU A 473 -6.54 25.15 15.49
C GLU A 473 -5.36 24.98 16.47
N ASP A 474 -5.62 25.07 17.77
CA ASP A 474 -4.68 24.88 18.85
C ASP A 474 -4.33 23.43 19.15
N LYS A 475 -5.07 22.47 18.54
CA LYS A 475 -4.85 21.04 18.79
C LYS A 475 -5.31 20.17 17.62
N LYS A 476 -4.34 19.81 16.78
CA LYS A 476 -4.52 18.98 15.58
C LYS A 476 -3.86 17.62 15.80
N GLY A 477 -4.60 16.61 16.26
CA GLY A 477 -3.98 15.32 16.64
C GLY A 477 -4.93 14.29 17.23
N VAL A 478 -4.38 13.35 18.00
CA VAL A 478 -5.10 12.18 18.51
C VAL A 478 -4.71 11.75 19.91
N GLU A 479 -5.59 10.97 20.52
CA GLU A 479 -5.32 10.16 21.71
C GLU A 479 -5.30 8.68 21.30
N VAL A 480 -4.20 8.00 21.62
CA VAL A 480 -3.97 6.58 21.34
C VAL A 480 -3.88 5.84 22.67
N ASP A 481 -4.68 4.82 22.84
CA ASP A 481 -4.60 3.91 23.99
C ASP A 481 -3.60 2.80 23.71
N LEU A 482 -2.48 2.81 24.41
CA LEU A 482 -1.40 1.83 24.34
C LEU A 482 -1.42 0.84 25.51
N THR A 483 -2.44 0.86 26.36
CA THR A 483 -2.51 0.08 27.60
C THR A 483 -2.28 -1.40 27.33
N SER A 484 -2.95 -1.98 26.33
CA SER A 484 -2.80 -3.40 26.00
C SER A 484 -1.41 -3.75 25.46
N VAL A 485 -0.70 -2.80 24.89
CA VAL A 485 0.65 -3.00 24.35
C VAL A 485 1.67 -3.23 25.45
N PHE A 486 1.43 -2.66 26.65
CA PHE A 486 2.31 -2.68 27.81
C PHE A 486 1.66 -3.32 29.05
N ALA A 487 0.65 -4.17 28.88
CA ALA A 487 -0.18 -4.70 29.98
C ALA A 487 0.59 -5.54 31.00
N ASP A 488 1.77 -6.09 30.66
CA ASP A 488 2.62 -6.85 31.58
C ASP A 488 3.39 -5.95 32.57
N ASP A 489 3.53 -4.68 32.27
CA ASP A 489 4.38 -3.74 33.03
C ASP A 489 3.64 -2.50 33.54
N MET A 490 2.51 -2.14 32.92
CA MET A 490 1.80 -0.89 33.16
C MET A 490 0.31 -1.12 33.32
N GLU A 491 -0.33 -0.39 34.24
CA GLU A 491 -1.79 -0.40 34.40
C GLU A 491 -2.52 0.43 33.34
N LYS A 492 -1.87 1.51 32.87
CA LYS A 492 -2.39 2.38 31.85
C LYS A 492 -1.27 3.09 31.08
N VAL A 493 -1.40 3.12 29.77
CA VAL A 493 -0.54 3.91 28.88
C VAL A 493 -1.41 4.58 27.83
N VAL A 494 -1.47 5.92 27.84
CA VAL A 494 -2.21 6.70 26.86
C VAL A 494 -1.29 7.77 26.29
N ARG A 495 -1.17 7.80 24.98
CA ARG A 495 -0.40 8.81 24.23
C ARG A 495 -1.35 9.83 23.61
N ILE A 496 -1.14 11.11 23.89
CA ILE A 496 -1.77 12.23 23.18
C ILE A 496 -0.69 12.89 22.34
N ILE A 497 -0.89 12.91 21.03
CA ILE A 497 0.04 13.50 20.08
C ILE A 497 -0.69 14.48 19.18
N TYR A 498 -0.17 15.69 19.04
CA TYR A 498 -0.82 16.75 18.27
C TYR A 498 0.15 17.86 17.87
N LEU A 499 -0.26 18.64 16.89
CA LEU A 499 0.35 19.93 16.57
C LEU A 499 -0.47 21.05 17.21
N ASN A 500 0.24 22.04 17.81
CA ASN A 500 -0.36 23.26 18.34
C ASN A 500 -0.73 24.27 17.23
N GLU A 501 -1.02 25.52 17.60
CA GLU A 501 -1.36 26.60 16.65
C GLU A 501 -0.20 26.90 15.71
N GLU A 502 1.04 26.88 16.20
CA GLU A 502 2.29 27.14 15.46
C GLU A 502 2.81 25.90 14.71
N ASP A 503 2.06 24.80 14.70
CA ASP A 503 2.45 23.51 14.16
C ASP A 503 3.65 22.84 14.85
N ASP A 504 3.96 23.22 16.10
CA ASP A 504 4.89 22.49 16.93
C ASP A 504 4.33 21.15 17.38
N LEU A 505 5.16 20.13 17.39
CA LEU A 505 4.79 18.78 17.83
C LEU A 505 4.74 18.71 19.36
N ILE A 506 3.65 18.20 19.88
CA ILE A 506 3.48 17.91 21.30
C ILE A 506 3.11 16.45 21.48
N VAL A 507 3.92 15.71 22.26
CA VAL A 507 3.66 14.33 22.65
C VAL A 507 3.53 14.26 24.16
N LYS A 508 2.35 13.88 24.64
CA LYS A 508 2.07 13.71 26.06
C LYS A 508 1.71 12.26 26.34
N ASP A 509 2.55 11.57 27.11
CA ASP A 509 2.30 10.21 27.55
C ASP A 509 1.79 10.19 29.00
N GLU A 510 0.59 9.67 29.23
CA GLU A 510 0.04 9.34 30.54
C GLU A 510 0.39 7.89 30.86
N LEU A 511 1.14 7.68 31.95
CA LEU A 511 1.72 6.41 32.34
C LEU A 511 1.33 6.08 33.78
N VAL A 512 0.60 4.98 33.98
CA VAL A 512 0.24 4.49 35.32
C VAL A 512 1.00 3.20 35.59
N THR A 513 1.93 3.27 36.54
CA THR A 513 2.72 2.11 36.97
C THR A 513 1.90 1.24 37.95
N GLY A 514 2.08 -0.08 37.88
CA GLY A 514 1.59 -1.03 38.88
C GLY A 514 2.50 -1.08 40.12
N GLU A 515 2.54 -2.23 40.78
CA GLU A 515 3.28 -2.46 42.03
C GLU A 515 4.81 -2.29 41.92
N LYS A 516 5.34 -2.20 40.70
CA LYS A 516 6.77 -2.06 40.43
C LYS A 516 7.08 -0.73 39.76
N GLU A 517 8.31 -0.25 39.97
CA GLU A 517 8.87 0.82 39.17
C GLU A 517 9.06 0.37 37.72
N ALA A 518 9.05 1.31 36.76
CA ALA A 518 9.23 1.03 35.36
C ALA A 518 10.28 1.96 34.73
N LEU A 519 11.19 1.38 33.95
CA LEU A 519 12.05 2.15 33.04
C LEU A 519 11.26 2.46 31.77
N VAL A 520 11.12 3.73 31.46
CA VAL A 520 10.52 4.22 30.22
C VAL A 520 11.60 4.73 29.30
N THR A 521 11.68 4.17 28.10
CA THR A 521 12.51 4.66 27.00
C THR A 521 11.59 5.24 25.93
N TRP A 522 11.70 6.54 25.67
CA TRP A 522 10.99 7.26 24.62
C TRP A 522 11.93 7.49 23.45
N ILE A 523 11.51 7.13 22.23
CA ILE A 523 12.36 7.13 21.04
C ILE A 523 11.67 7.87 19.90
N MET A 524 12.46 8.67 19.17
CA MET A 524 12.15 9.21 17.86
C MET A 524 13.31 8.96 16.90
N VAL A 525 13.02 8.42 15.72
CA VAL A 525 13.97 8.21 14.63
C VAL A 525 14.00 9.47 13.77
N THR A 526 15.19 9.99 13.54
CA THR A 526 15.37 11.25 12.81
C THR A 526 16.51 11.16 11.80
N PRO A 527 16.39 11.84 10.63
CA PRO A 527 17.49 12.00 9.67
C PRO A 527 18.32 13.27 9.97
N ALA A 528 18.00 14.01 11.04
CA ALA A 528 18.70 15.21 11.44
C ALA A 528 19.97 14.87 12.24
N GLU A 529 20.96 15.75 12.19
CA GLU A 529 22.05 15.78 13.16
C GLU A 529 21.48 16.19 14.52
N ALA A 530 21.90 15.52 15.60
CA ALA A 530 21.37 15.77 16.92
C ALA A 530 22.49 15.99 17.95
N ARG A 531 22.26 16.90 18.89
CA ARG A 531 23.14 17.12 20.04
C ARG A 531 22.34 17.38 21.29
N ILE A 532 22.79 16.85 22.42
CA ILE A 532 22.25 17.21 23.74
C ILE A 532 22.77 18.59 24.10
N VAL A 533 21.87 19.56 24.29
CA VAL A 533 22.21 20.96 24.56
C VAL A 533 21.86 21.41 25.99
N GLY A 534 21.06 20.61 26.69
CA GLY A 534 20.62 20.88 28.05
C GLY A 534 20.30 19.59 28.80
N ARG A 535 19.98 19.72 30.09
CA ARG A 535 19.64 18.56 30.95
C ARG A 535 18.44 17.75 30.41
N ASN A 536 17.52 18.44 29.73
CA ASN A 536 16.28 17.89 29.19
C ASN A 536 16.02 18.34 27.75
N GLN A 537 17.08 18.66 27.01
CA GLN A 537 16.97 19.24 25.67
C GLN A 537 17.91 18.59 24.67
N ILE A 538 17.38 18.32 23.47
CA ILE A 538 18.14 17.90 22.27
C ILE A 538 17.86 18.93 21.16
N GLU A 539 18.91 19.44 20.55
CA GLU A 539 18.81 20.21 19.31
C GLU A 539 18.96 19.27 18.12
N LEU A 540 18.08 19.42 17.15
CA LEU A 540 18.12 18.78 15.85
C LEU A 540 18.48 19.80 14.79
N ALA A 541 19.33 19.45 13.83
CA ALA A 541 19.70 20.32 12.72
C ALA A 541 19.66 19.56 11.39
N LYS A 542 18.98 20.11 10.39
CA LYS A 542 18.90 19.53 9.04
C LYS A 542 18.61 20.61 8.00
N ASP A 543 19.37 20.59 6.90
CA ASP A 543 19.18 21.45 5.72
C ASP A 543 19.03 22.95 6.05
N GLY A 544 19.78 23.43 7.08
CA GLY A 544 19.77 24.81 7.52
C GLY A 544 18.71 25.15 8.58
N HIS A 545 17.78 24.26 8.85
CA HIS A 545 16.75 24.42 9.91
C HIS A 545 17.20 23.80 11.21
N ARG A 546 16.69 24.33 12.33
CA ARG A 546 16.95 23.83 13.66
C ARG A 546 15.65 23.64 14.43
N MET A 547 15.60 22.62 15.26
CA MET A 547 14.47 22.30 16.11
C MET A 547 14.98 21.90 17.49
N LEU A 548 14.36 22.41 18.52
CA LEU A 548 14.65 22.03 19.89
C LEU A 548 13.60 21.05 20.40
N LEU A 549 14.02 19.90 20.88
CA LEU A 549 13.18 18.94 21.60
C LEU A 549 13.36 19.18 23.09
N THR A 550 12.31 19.55 23.80
CA THR A 550 12.31 19.73 25.25
C THR A 550 11.45 18.71 25.95
N VAL A 551 11.94 18.10 27.01
CA VAL A 551 11.26 17.01 27.74
C VAL A 551 10.97 17.46 29.19
N THR A 552 9.76 17.13 29.66
CA THR A 552 9.37 17.22 31.06
C THR A 552 8.83 15.88 31.52
N ALA A 553 9.39 15.31 32.58
CA ALA A 553 8.95 14.06 33.18
C ALA A 553 9.01 14.14 34.71
N PRO A 554 8.28 13.26 35.45
CA PRO A 554 8.21 13.30 36.91
C PRO A 554 9.53 12.93 37.64
N GLY A 555 10.39 12.17 36.97
CA GLY A 555 11.67 11.69 37.48
C GLY A 555 12.86 12.43 36.84
N ASP A 556 14.05 11.95 37.16
CA ASP A 556 15.23 12.36 36.42
C ASP A 556 15.16 11.87 34.98
N VAL A 557 15.40 12.83 34.06
CA VAL A 557 15.40 12.54 32.61
C VAL A 557 16.85 12.42 32.17
N GLU A 558 17.20 11.32 31.54
CA GLU A 558 18.47 11.13 30.88
C GLU A 558 18.27 11.22 29.37
N MET A 559 18.68 12.32 28.75
CA MET A 559 18.63 12.51 27.30
C MET A 559 19.60 11.56 26.60
N LYS A 560 19.15 10.93 25.52
CA LYS A 560 19.89 9.88 24.82
C LYS A 560 19.95 10.12 23.31
N LEU A 561 21.09 9.75 22.76
CA LEU A 561 21.31 9.61 21.33
C LEU A 561 21.77 8.18 21.06
N TRP A 562 21.07 7.48 20.17
CA TRP A 562 21.42 6.10 19.81
C TRP A 562 21.73 5.98 18.31
N SER A 563 22.75 5.19 18.00
CA SER A 563 23.07 4.83 16.62
C SER A 563 22.00 3.93 16.02
N ASN A 564 21.75 4.07 14.72
CA ASN A 564 20.97 3.15 13.92
C ASN A 564 21.85 2.14 13.14
N GLU A 565 23.12 2.02 13.52
CA GLU A 565 23.99 0.97 12.98
C GLU A 565 23.41 -0.42 13.28
N PRO A 566 23.54 -1.37 12.33
CA PRO A 566 23.04 -2.73 12.50
C PRO A 566 23.53 -3.39 13.79
N THR A 567 22.62 -4.02 14.52
CA THR A 567 22.95 -4.77 15.74
C THR A 567 23.25 -6.25 15.45
N HIS A 568 22.77 -6.76 14.31
CA HIS A 568 23.02 -8.12 13.85
C HIS A 568 23.56 -8.14 12.43
N VAL A 569 24.26 -9.18 12.06
CA VAL A 569 24.84 -9.37 10.71
C VAL A 569 23.78 -9.49 9.61
N PHE A 570 22.55 -9.77 9.97
CA PHE A 570 21.43 -9.86 9.04
C PHE A 570 20.67 -8.53 8.87
N ASP A 571 20.89 -7.56 9.76
CA ASP A 571 20.24 -6.24 9.63
C ASP A 571 20.86 -5.42 8.49
N GLU A 572 20.02 -4.68 7.77
CA GLU A 572 20.46 -3.70 6.78
C GLU A 572 20.90 -2.40 7.47
N PRO A 573 21.91 -1.70 6.91
CA PRO A 573 22.34 -0.41 7.42
C PRO A 573 21.25 0.65 7.26
N ASN A 574 21.28 1.65 8.15
CA ASN A 574 20.33 2.77 8.17
C ASN A 574 21.10 4.12 8.07
N PRO A 575 21.84 4.35 6.97
CA PRO A 575 22.69 5.53 6.85
C PRO A 575 21.85 6.82 6.88
N GLY A 576 22.43 7.91 7.43
CA GLY A 576 21.79 9.21 7.49
C GLY A 576 20.61 9.27 8.45
N SER A 577 20.54 8.37 9.43
CA SER A 577 19.53 8.39 10.48
C SER A 577 20.10 8.01 11.85
N MET A 578 19.45 8.48 12.90
CA MET A 578 19.74 8.12 14.26
C MET A 578 18.46 8.12 15.10
N ARG A 579 18.54 7.65 16.33
CA ARG A 579 17.46 7.73 17.31
C ARG A 579 17.82 8.76 18.37
N VAL A 580 16.83 9.57 18.74
CA VAL A 580 16.91 10.56 19.81
C VAL A 580 15.78 10.32 20.80
N GLY A 581 15.97 10.75 22.04
CA GLY A 581 14.93 10.62 23.05
C GLY A 581 15.47 10.68 24.48
N PHE A 582 14.80 9.96 25.37
CA PHE A 582 15.17 9.97 26.77
C PHE A 582 14.82 8.66 27.47
N GLU A 583 15.47 8.47 28.61
CA GLU A 583 15.12 7.43 29.59
C GLU A 583 14.74 8.07 30.93
N THR A 584 13.75 7.49 31.60
CA THR A 584 13.35 7.90 32.94
C THR A 584 12.79 6.71 33.72
N TYR A 585 13.05 6.67 35.03
CA TYR A 585 12.46 5.70 35.94
C TYR A 585 11.18 6.29 36.56
N LEU A 586 10.08 5.57 36.46
CA LEU A 586 8.82 5.93 37.08
C LEU A 586 8.60 5.12 38.34
N PRO A 587 8.27 5.78 39.48
CA PRO A 587 8.00 5.08 40.74
C PRO A 587 6.74 4.21 40.66
N ALA A 588 6.71 3.14 41.47
CA ALA A 588 5.57 2.23 41.56
C ALA A 588 4.29 2.92 42.05
N ASN A 589 3.13 2.39 41.67
CA ASN A 589 1.77 2.80 42.09
C ASN A 589 1.50 4.30 41.88
N ARG A 590 1.93 4.87 40.75
CA ARG A 590 1.75 6.29 40.46
C ARG A 590 1.27 6.54 39.04
N ARG A 591 0.50 7.62 38.92
CA ARG A 591 0.13 8.25 37.64
C ARG A 591 1.17 9.31 37.30
N ASN A 592 1.81 9.16 36.14
CA ASN A 592 2.89 9.99 35.68
C ASN A 592 2.54 10.60 34.33
N PHE A 593 3.13 11.75 34.00
CA PHE A 593 3.01 12.39 32.70
C PHE A 593 4.40 12.72 32.17
N CYS A 594 4.74 12.19 31.01
CA CYS A 594 5.89 12.63 30.24
C CYS A 594 5.39 13.54 29.12
N LEU A 595 6.01 14.69 28.96
CA LEU A 595 5.69 15.66 27.92
C LEU A 595 6.96 15.95 27.12
N LEU A 596 6.89 15.75 25.83
CA LEU A 596 7.88 16.23 24.87
C LEU A 596 7.21 17.28 23.99
N TYR A 597 7.89 18.37 23.76
CA TYR A 597 7.46 19.38 22.80
C TYR A 597 8.63 19.88 21.96
N THR A 598 8.30 20.30 20.74
CA THR A 598 9.24 20.95 19.83
C THR A 598 9.05 22.46 19.88
N SER A 599 10.12 23.21 19.63
CA SER A 599 10.10 24.64 19.36
C SER A 599 11.17 24.98 18.34
N ASP A 600 11.06 26.16 17.72
CA ASP A 600 12.14 26.69 16.91
C ASP A 600 13.35 27.00 17.81
N ALA A 601 14.55 26.55 17.43
CA ALA A 601 15.77 26.80 18.20
C ALA A 601 16.31 28.24 18.04
N ALA A 602 15.70 29.05 17.18
CA ALA A 602 16.06 30.46 17.00
C ALA A 602 15.42 31.40 18.05
N ASP A 603 14.39 30.93 18.78
CA ASP A 603 13.61 31.73 19.72
C ASP A 603 14.12 31.63 21.19
N GLU A 604 15.16 30.84 21.48
CA GLU A 604 15.87 30.76 22.76
C GLU A 604 17.33 31.25 22.62
#